data_abbdac94ec60ce1631f868d38604cefa
#
_entry.id   abbdac94ec60ce1631f868d38604cefa
#
_cell.length_a   1.000
_cell.length_b   1.000
_cell.length_c   1.000
_cell.angle_alpha   90.00
_cell.angle_beta   90.00
_cell.angle_gamma   90.00
#
_symmetry.space_group_name_H-M   'P 1'
#
loop_
_entity.id
_entity.type
_entity.pdbx_description
1 polymer ?
#
loop_
_entity_poly.entity_id
_entity_poly.type
_entity_poly.pdbx_seq_one_letter_code
_entity_poly.pdbx_strand_id
1 'polypeptide(L)'
;SAASDVYKRQALNLGGYIADTLIKKGYKVIKVRKSANSIGFFGSAACLFTIPFLNDVYTIIGLICMTNIFTGAAAGGFGVNHADLGPKSTGTLVGIASTLGTAAGVLGNIISGIVLDLTQSWTLVFFIAAGLLVFGGLFYLLFASDKKQFD
;
A
#
# COMPACT_ATOMS: atom_id res chain seq x y z
N SER A 1 9.02 1.38 -14.75
CA SER A 1 9.87 0.62 -15.69
C SER A 1 9.67 -0.88 -15.44
N ALA A 2 9.90 -1.73 -16.47
CA ALA A 2 9.69 -3.18 -16.37
C ALA A 2 10.39 -3.82 -15.15
N ALA A 3 11.57 -3.35 -14.77
CA ALA A 3 12.29 -3.83 -13.59
C ALA A 3 11.51 -3.54 -12.28
N SER A 4 10.96 -2.33 -12.13
CA SER A 4 10.15 -1.95 -10.95
C SER A 4 8.90 -2.84 -10.82
N ASP A 5 8.27 -3.19 -11.94
CA ASP A 5 7.08 -4.04 -11.94
C ASP A 5 7.41 -5.50 -11.58
N VAL A 6 8.60 -5.99 -11.97
CA VAL A 6 9.09 -7.32 -11.57
C VAL A 6 9.32 -7.38 -10.07
N TYR A 7 10.01 -6.40 -9.48
CA TYR A 7 10.24 -6.35 -8.03
C TYR A 7 8.93 -6.22 -7.24
N LYS A 8 7.98 -5.43 -7.73
CA LYS A 8 6.65 -5.32 -7.12
C LYS A 8 5.89 -6.64 -7.11
N ARG A 9 5.92 -7.39 -8.22
CA ARG A 9 5.30 -8.73 -8.30
C ARG A 9 5.97 -9.73 -7.38
N GLN A 10 7.30 -9.73 -7.31
CA GLN A 10 8.04 -10.59 -6.40
C GLN A 10 7.72 -10.27 -4.94
N ALA A 11 7.68 -9.00 -4.55
CA ALA A 11 7.33 -8.57 -3.21
C ALA A 11 5.89 -8.96 -2.84
N LEU A 12 4.95 -8.85 -3.76
CA LEU A 12 3.56 -9.27 -3.58
C LEU A 12 3.46 -10.78 -3.31
N ASN A 13 4.18 -11.60 -4.07
CA ASN A 13 4.20 -13.05 -3.90
C ASN A 13 4.87 -13.45 -2.58
N LEU A 14 5.99 -12.81 -2.21
CA LEU A 14 6.68 -13.05 -0.96
C LEU A 14 5.84 -12.62 0.25
N GLY A 15 5.20 -11.45 0.17
CA GLY A 15 4.29 -10.95 1.22
C GLY A 15 3.12 -11.91 1.44
N GLY A 16 2.49 -12.40 0.37
CA GLY A 16 1.44 -13.41 0.43
C GLY A 16 1.92 -14.71 1.05
N TYR A 17 3.05 -15.24 0.60
CA TYR A 17 3.62 -16.49 1.13
C TYR A 17 3.98 -16.40 2.63
N ILE A 18 4.56 -15.28 3.07
CA ILE A 18 4.86 -15.03 4.49
C ILE A 18 3.57 -14.96 5.30
N ALA A 19 2.57 -14.23 4.83
CA ALA A 19 1.28 -14.11 5.47
C ALA A 19 0.60 -15.48 5.63
N ASP A 20 0.55 -16.27 4.57
CA ASP A 20 -0.03 -17.63 4.58
C ASP A 20 0.72 -18.57 5.52
N THR A 21 2.05 -18.48 5.56
CA THR A 21 2.87 -19.27 6.48
C THR A 21 2.59 -18.92 7.93
N LEU A 22 2.43 -17.65 8.26
CA LEU A 22 2.08 -17.20 9.61
C LEU A 22 0.68 -17.66 10.01
N ILE A 23 -0.28 -17.61 9.10
CA ILE A 23 -1.64 -18.10 9.33
C ILE A 23 -1.63 -19.62 9.58
N LYS A 24 -0.88 -20.39 8.79
CA LYS A 24 -0.70 -21.83 9.00
C LYS A 24 -0.05 -22.18 10.34
N LYS A 25 0.78 -21.30 10.90
CA LYS A 25 1.38 -21.44 12.25
C LYS A 25 0.40 -21.06 13.38
N GLY A 26 -0.86 -20.77 13.10
CA GLY A 26 -1.91 -20.50 14.09
C GLY A 26 -2.08 -19.04 14.49
N TYR A 27 -1.43 -18.10 13.82
CA TYR A 27 -1.70 -16.67 14.07
C TYR A 27 -3.07 -16.27 13.52
N LYS A 28 -3.76 -15.37 14.23
CA LYS A 28 -5.07 -14.85 13.78
C LYS A 28 -4.90 -14.09 12.45
N VAL A 29 -5.72 -14.46 11.46
CA VAL A 29 -5.70 -13.88 10.12
C VAL A 29 -5.67 -12.36 10.16
N ILE A 30 -6.57 -11.73 10.93
CA ILE A 30 -6.64 -10.26 11.03
C ILE A 30 -5.34 -9.64 11.55
N LYS A 31 -4.66 -10.29 12.52
CA LYS A 31 -3.39 -9.77 13.04
C LYS A 31 -2.30 -9.79 11.97
N VAL A 32 -2.20 -10.89 11.23
CA VAL A 32 -1.22 -11.01 10.14
C VAL A 32 -1.51 -9.98 9.04
N ARG A 33 -2.78 -9.82 8.65
CA ARG A 33 -3.21 -8.84 7.65
C ARG A 33 -2.91 -7.40 8.09
N LYS A 34 -3.28 -7.05 9.33
CA LYS A 34 -3.00 -5.72 9.90
C LYS A 34 -1.50 -5.44 9.96
N SER A 35 -0.69 -6.41 10.40
CA SER A 35 0.77 -6.24 10.47
C SER A 35 1.39 -6.03 9.08
N ALA A 36 1.04 -6.86 8.09
CA ALA A 36 1.56 -6.74 6.74
C ALA A 36 1.19 -5.38 6.13
N ASN A 37 -0.07 -4.96 6.28
CA ASN A 37 -0.54 -3.69 5.78
C ASN A 37 0.14 -2.49 6.48
N SER A 38 0.31 -2.56 7.81
CA SER A 38 0.99 -1.50 8.58
C SER A 38 2.45 -1.35 8.16
N ILE A 39 3.18 -2.46 8.02
CA ILE A 39 4.57 -2.44 7.55
C ILE A 39 4.62 -1.80 6.15
N GLY A 40 3.71 -2.17 5.27
CA GLY A 40 3.65 -1.60 3.94
C GLY A 40 3.37 -0.10 3.93
N PHE A 41 2.32 0.35 4.61
CA PHE A 41 1.93 1.76 4.61
C PHE A 41 2.92 2.65 5.36
N PHE A 42 3.30 2.28 6.58
CA PHE A 42 4.23 3.09 7.37
C PHE A 42 5.66 3.02 6.85
N GLY A 43 6.10 1.86 6.33
CA GLY A 43 7.40 1.73 5.66
C GLY A 43 7.49 2.60 4.41
N SER A 44 6.46 2.57 3.57
CA SER A 44 6.38 3.45 2.39
C SER A 44 6.32 4.92 2.77
N ALA A 45 5.54 5.28 3.78
CA ALA A 45 5.43 6.67 4.26
C ALA A 45 6.78 7.19 4.79
N ALA A 46 7.52 6.36 5.54
CA ALA A 46 8.85 6.73 6.04
C ALA A 46 9.85 6.95 4.88
N CYS A 47 9.83 6.07 3.86
CA CYS A 47 10.66 6.25 2.67
C CYS A 47 10.34 7.58 1.95
N LEU A 48 9.06 7.85 1.69
CA LEU A 48 8.64 9.09 1.01
C LEU A 48 8.93 10.34 1.85
N PHE A 49 8.77 10.27 3.17
CA PHE A 49 9.07 11.38 4.07
C PHE A 49 10.57 11.71 4.08
N THR A 50 11.44 10.73 3.87
CA THR A 50 12.90 10.90 3.89
C THR A 50 13.44 11.50 2.59
N ILE A 51 12.79 11.24 1.45
CA ILE A 51 13.26 11.68 0.12
C ILE A 51 13.60 13.18 0.05
N PRO A 52 12.77 14.12 0.56
CA PRO A 52 13.05 15.55 0.44
C PRO A 52 14.32 16.04 1.16
N PHE A 53 14.86 15.24 2.07
CA PHE A 53 16.08 15.57 2.82
C PHE A 53 17.36 15.08 2.14
N LEU A 54 17.24 14.38 1.01
CA LEU A 54 18.35 13.77 0.31
C LEU A 54 18.67 14.52 -0.98
N ASN A 55 19.96 14.62 -1.29
CA ASN A 55 20.46 15.22 -2.53
C ASN A 55 21.07 14.18 -3.48
N ASP A 56 21.25 12.93 -3.02
CA ASP A 56 21.83 11.87 -3.81
C ASP A 56 20.76 11.12 -4.60
N VAL A 57 20.85 11.18 -5.93
CA VAL A 57 19.89 10.58 -6.85
C VAL A 57 19.80 9.07 -6.70
N TYR A 58 20.91 8.38 -6.46
CA TYR A 58 20.91 6.92 -6.32
C TYR A 58 20.15 6.48 -5.05
N THR A 59 20.34 7.21 -3.95
CA THR A 59 19.62 6.97 -2.70
C THR A 59 18.13 7.25 -2.87
N ILE A 60 17.75 8.31 -3.57
CA ILE A 60 16.34 8.63 -3.87
C ILE A 60 15.69 7.50 -4.69
N ILE A 61 16.36 7.03 -5.75
CA ILE A 61 15.87 5.91 -6.55
C ILE A 61 15.73 4.65 -5.69
N GLY A 62 16.70 4.37 -4.84
CA GLY A 62 16.65 3.25 -3.91
C GLY A 62 15.43 3.31 -2.98
N LEU A 63 15.13 4.47 -2.39
CA LEU A 63 13.96 4.68 -1.53
C LEU A 63 12.64 4.54 -2.30
N ILE A 64 12.57 5.02 -3.55
CA ILE A 64 11.40 4.81 -4.41
C ILE A 64 11.19 3.31 -4.69
N CYS A 65 12.27 2.57 -4.96
CA CYS A 65 12.18 1.11 -5.12
C CYS A 65 11.70 0.43 -3.83
N MET A 66 12.22 0.83 -2.66
CA MET A 66 11.77 0.31 -1.37
C MET A 66 10.30 0.62 -1.10
N THR A 67 9.82 1.80 -1.43
CA THR A 67 8.38 2.15 -1.35
C THR A 67 7.53 1.18 -2.16
N ASN A 68 7.96 0.82 -3.37
CA ASN A 68 7.25 -0.16 -4.20
C ASN A 68 7.28 -1.58 -3.59
N ILE A 69 8.37 -1.98 -2.95
CA ILE A 69 8.46 -3.26 -2.25
C ILE A 69 7.51 -3.28 -1.05
N PHE A 70 7.49 -2.24 -0.22
CA PHE A 70 6.60 -2.15 0.93
C PHE A 70 5.12 -2.14 0.51
N THR A 71 4.75 -1.38 -0.51
CA THR A 71 3.37 -1.37 -1.03
C THR A 71 2.98 -2.71 -1.65
N GLY A 72 3.91 -3.39 -2.33
CA GLY A 72 3.71 -4.73 -2.84
C GLY A 72 3.45 -5.75 -1.73
N ALA A 73 4.24 -5.71 -0.65
CA ALA A 73 4.05 -6.57 0.52
C ALA A 73 2.69 -6.31 1.22
N ALA A 74 2.29 -5.05 1.35
CA ALA A 74 0.97 -4.68 1.88
C ALA A 74 -0.17 -5.22 1.02
N ALA A 75 -0.05 -5.17 -0.30
CA ALA A 75 -1.07 -5.68 -1.23
C ALA A 75 -1.33 -7.19 -1.02
N GLY A 76 -0.31 -7.98 -0.68
CA GLY A 76 -0.46 -9.38 -0.27
C GLY A 76 -1.28 -9.55 1.02
N GLY A 77 -1.26 -8.55 1.91
CA GLY A 77 -2.06 -8.51 3.14
C GLY A 77 -3.53 -8.15 2.91
N PHE A 78 -3.81 -7.01 2.27
CA PHE A 78 -5.19 -6.53 2.15
C PHE A 78 -5.93 -7.11 0.93
N GLY A 79 -5.23 -7.45 -0.15
CA GLY A 79 -5.86 -7.98 -1.36
C GLY A 79 -6.65 -9.26 -1.12
N VAL A 80 -6.15 -10.13 -0.23
CA VAL A 80 -6.84 -11.39 0.14
C VAL A 80 -7.94 -11.15 1.17
N ASN A 81 -7.95 -10.01 1.88
CA ASN A 81 -8.98 -9.69 2.87
C ASN A 81 -10.38 -9.61 2.26
N HIS A 82 -10.50 -9.25 0.98
CA HIS A 82 -11.79 -9.27 0.26
C HIS A 82 -12.39 -10.67 0.19
N ALA A 83 -11.55 -11.71 0.02
CA ALA A 83 -11.99 -13.10 0.03
C ALA A 83 -12.41 -13.56 1.44
N ASP A 84 -11.77 -13.03 2.49
CA ASP A 84 -12.11 -13.35 3.87
C ASP A 84 -13.46 -12.73 4.28
N LEU A 85 -13.79 -11.53 3.75
CA LEU A 85 -15.02 -10.79 4.07
C LEU A 85 -16.27 -11.32 3.36
N GLY A 86 -16.12 -11.79 2.12
CA GLY A 86 -17.24 -12.27 1.31
C GLY A 86 -16.80 -13.27 0.25
N PRO A 87 -16.64 -14.56 0.61
CA PRO A 87 -16.12 -15.57 -0.31
C PRO A 87 -16.91 -15.69 -1.62
N LYS A 88 -18.23 -15.55 -1.56
CA LYS A 88 -19.13 -15.62 -2.73
C LYS A 88 -19.13 -14.32 -3.55
N SER A 89 -18.84 -13.19 -2.94
CA SER A 89 -18.89 -11.85 -3.53
C SER A 89 -17.50 -11.25 -3.77
N THR A 90 -16.44 -12.04 -3.64
CA THR A 90 -15.04 -11.58 -3.74
C THR A 90 -14.78 -10.79 -5.01
N GLY A 91 -15.26 -11.28 -6.17
CA GLY A 91 -15.08 -10.59 -7.45
C GLY A 91 -15.69 -9.19 -7.47
N THR A 92 -16.90 -9.06 -6.95
CA THR A 92 -17.60 -7.76 -6.85
C THR A 92 -16.87 -6.81 -5.90
N LEU A 93 -16.45 -7.29 -4.73
CA LEU A 93 -15.71 -6.51 -3.74
C LEU A 93 -14.37 -6.01 -4.30
N VAL A 94 -13.63 -6.89 -4.96
CA VAL A 94 -12.37 -6.53 -5.64
C VAL A 94 -12.62 -5.55 -6.77
N GLY A 95 -13.69 -5.72 -7.55
CA GLY A 95 -14.07 -4.81 -8.63
C GLY A 95 -14.33 -3.39 -8.12
N ILE A 96 -15.15 -3.26 -7.08
CA ILE A 96 -15.46 -1.96 -6.45
C ILE A 96 -14.19 -1.33 -5.86
N ALA A 97 -13.41 -2.10 -5.09
CA ALA A 97 -12.17 -1.61 -4.48
C ALA A 97 -11.15 -1.16 -5.54
N SER A 98 -11.01 -1.90 -6.64
CA SER A 98 -10.10 -1.55 -7.73
C SER A 98 -10.56 -0.30 -8.48
N THR A 99 -11.86 -0.13 -8.71
CA THR A 99 -12.43 1.06 -9.35
C THR A 99 -12.18 2.31 -8.49
N LEU A 100 -12.48 2.22 -7.19
CA LEU A 100 -12.21 3.32 -6.25
C LEU A 100 -10.72 3.61 -6.12
N GLY A 101 -9.88 2.58 -6.07
CA GLY A 101 -8.42 2.72 -6.02
C GLY A 101 -7.86 3.38 -7.28
N THR A 102 -8.36 3.03 -8.46
CA THR A 102 -7.95 3.66 -9.72
C THR A 102 -8.40 5.12 -9.78
N ALA A 103 -9.63 5.41 -9.39
CA ALA A 103 -10.14 6.79 -9.32
C ALA A 103 -9.31 7.64 -8.33
N ALA A 104 -9.00 7.11 -7.15
CA ALA A 104 -8.14 7.78 -6.19
C ALA A 104 -6.72 8.01 -6.75
N GLY A 105 -6.17 7.06 -7.50
CA GLY A 105 -4.87 7.21 -8.16
C GLY A 105 -4.86 8.34 -9.20
N VAL A 106 -5.90 8.45 -10.03
CA VAL A 106 -6.06 9.54 -11.01
C VAL A 106 -6.15 10.89 -10.30
N LEU A 107 -7.00 10.98 -9.26
CA LEU A 107 -7.13 12.21 -8.46
C LEU A 107 -5.81 12.58 -7.77
N GLY A 108 -5.09 11.60 -7.24
CA GLY A 108 -3.78 11.80 -6.63
C GLY A 108 -2.75 12.40 -7.60
N ASN A 109 -2.73 11.91 -8.84
CA ASN A 109 -1.84 12.47 -9.87
C ASN A 109 -2.22 13.92 -10.24
N ILE A 110 -3.51 14.19 -10.38
CA ILE A 110 -4.00 15.56 -10.68
C ILE A 110 -3.64 16.51 -9.53
N ILE A 111 -3.92 16.13 -8.29
CA ILE A 111 -3.61 16.94 -7.10
C ILE A 111 -2.09 17.18 -7.00
N SER A 112 -1.29 16.15 -7.22
CA SER A 112 0.17 16.27 -7.20
C SER A 112 0.68 17.25 -8.27
N GLY A 113 0.09 17.20 -9.48
CA GLY A 113 0.40 18.15 -10.55
C GLY A 113 0.05 19.59 -10.16
N ILE A 114 -1.16 19.82 -9.66
CA ILE A 114 -1.61 21.15 -9.21
C ILE A 114 -0.71 21.67 -8.07
N VAL A 115 -0.41 20.85 -7.08
CA VAL A 115 0.49 21.25 -5.98
C VAL A 115 1.85 21.63 -6.51
N LEU A 116 2.41 20.86 -7.44
CA LEU A 116 3.70 21.14 -8.03
C LEU A 116 3.68 22.44 -8.85
N ASP A 117 2.64 22.65 -9.65
CA ASP A 117 2.49 23.87 -10.46
C ASP A 117 2.38 25.14 -9.60
N LEU A 118 1.63 25.05 -8.49
CA LEU A 118 1.40 26.21 -7.60
C LEU A 118 2.59 26.48 -6.68
N THR A 119 3.28 25.45 -6.22
CA THR A 119 4.30 25.59 -5.16
C THR A 119 5.72 25.42 -5.67
N GLN A 120 5.91 24.85 -6.87
CA GLN A 120 7.20 24.47 -7.44
C GLN A 120 8.04 23.61 -6.48
N SER A 121 7.38 22.88 -5.56
CA SER A 121 8.01 22.14 -4.48
C SER A 121 7.67 20.65 -4.52
N TRP A 122 8.64 19.85 -4.94
CA TRP A 122 8.55 18.38 -4.83
C TRP A 122 8.45 17.91 -3.38
N THR A 123 9.04 18.64 -2.45
CA THR A 123 8.98 18.35 -1.02
C THR A 123 7.54 18.25 -0.52
N LEU A 124 6.67 19.19 -0.90
CA LEU A 124 5.26 19.17 -0.52
C LEU A 124 4.53 17.97 -1.12
N VAL A 125 4.80 17.62 -2.37
CA VAL A 125 4.20 16.45 -3.01
C VAL A 125 4.54 15.17 -2.24
N PHE A 126 5.79 14.97 -1.86
CA PHE A 126 6.21 13.80 -1.08
C PHE A 126 5.60 13.79 0.33
N PHE A 127 5.49 14.94 0.99
CA PHE A 127 4.86 15.02 2.31
C PHE A 127 3.36 14.74 2.27
N ILE A 128 2.65 15.22 1.26
CA ILE A 128 1.23 14.90 1.06
C ILE A 128 1.06 13.41 0.81
N ALA A 129 1.88 12.81 -0.05
CA ALA A 129 1.84 11.38 -0.34
C ALA A 129 2.14 10.54 0.91
N ALA A 130 3.15 10.91 1.69
CA ALA A 130 3.47 10.24 2.96
C ALA A 130 2.32 10.38 3.97
N GLY A 131 1.72 11.55 4.10
CA GLY A 131 0.57 11.80 4.96
C GLY A 131 -0.66 10.96 4.60
N LEU A 132 -0.96 10.83 3.31
CA LEU A 132 -2.04 9.96 2.83
C LEU A 132 -1.79 8.49 3.13
N LEU A 133 -0.54 8.03 3.02
CA LEU A 133 -0.17 6.66 3.39
C LEU A 133 -0.33 6.41 4.89
N VAL A 134 0.09 7.34 5.73
CA VAL A 134 -0.10 7.24 7.19
C VAL A 134 -1.58 7.21 7.53
N PHE A 135 -2.38 8.11 6.94
CA PHE A 135 -3.82 8.15 7.14
C PHE A 135 -4.49 6.83 6.71
N GLY A 136 -4.16 6.32 5.51
CA GLY A 136 -4.67 5.04 5.01
C GLY A 136 -4.28 3.87 5.90
N GLY A 137 -3.03 3.83 6.38
CA GLY A 137 -2.54 2.82 7.32
C GLY A 137 -3.29 2.83 8.65
N LEU A 138 -3.49 4.02 9.24
CA LEU A 138 -4.27 4.19 10.48
C LEU A 138 -5.74 3.80 10.28
N PHE A 139 -6.35 4.26 9.19
CA PHE A 139 -7.73 3.90 8.87
C PHE A 139 -7.90 2.38 8.75
N TYR A 140 -7.01 1.71 8.05
CA TYR A 140 -7.05 0.26 7.94
C TYR A 140 -6.85 -0.44 9.29
N LEU A 141 -5.94 0.04 10.14
CA LEU A 141 -5.73 -0.52 11.48
C LEU A 141 -6.99 -0.43 12.35
N LEU A 142 -7.73 0.66 12.25
CA LEU A 142 -8.93 0.89 13.06
C LEU A 142 -10.14 0.09 12.54
N PHE A 143 -10.35 0.07 11.22
CA PHE A 143 -11.60 -0.44 10.63
C PHE A 143 -11.49 -1.84 10.00
N ALA A 144 -10.30 -2.38 9.75
CA ALA A 144 -10.17 -3.71 9.15
C ALA A 144 -10.69 -4.81 10.10
N SER A 145 -11.50 -5.72 9.55
CA SER A 145 -12.09 -6.87 10.22
C SER A 145 -11.91 -8.12 9.36
N ASP A 146 -11.86 -9.28 9.99
CA ASP A 146 -11.84 -10.61 9.37
C ASP A 146 -13.18 -11.35 9.50
N LYS A 147 -14.18 -10.70 10.10
CA LYS A 147 -15.52 -11.28 10.22
C LYS A 147 -16.22 -11.19 8.87
N LYS A 148 -16.84 -12.31 8.45
CA LYS A 148 -17.73 -12.33 7.28
C LYS A 148 -18.81 -11.26 7.44
N GLN A 149 -18.87 -10.33 6.51
CA GLN A 149 -19.84 -9.23 6.49
C GLN A 149 -20.84 -9.39 5.35
N PHE A 150 -20.46 -10.15 4.31
CA PHE A 150 -21.27 -10.44 3.15
C PHE A 150 -21.19 -11.93 2.83
N ASP A 151 -22.30 -12.52 2.42
CA ASP A 151 -22.40 -13.90 1.92
C ASP A 151 -22.66 -13.95 0.44
#